data_032180f392292d000a07bdb71ddc5dec
#
_entry.id   032180f392292d000a07bdb71ddc5dec
#
_cell.length_a   1.000
_cell.length_b   1.000
_cell.length_c   1.000
_cell.angle_alpha   90.00
_cell.angle_beta   90.00
_cell.angle_gamma   90.00
#
_symmetry.space_group_name_H-M   'P 1'
#
loop_
_entity.id
_entity.type
_entity.pdbx_description
1 polymer ?
#
loop_
_entity_poly.entity_id
_entity_poly.type
_entity_poly.pdbx_seq_one_letter_code
_entity_poly.pdbx_strand_id
1 'polypeptide(L)'
;GCEYHANSEMVKEFTENKRFRMNGGKFVLVEFSSRHNFVQIRNWIYELVKAGFRPIIAHVERYRAVVDKKALVEELIELGAWIQVDAGALLGEQGWKLKMISRRLLKNEQIHFIGSDAHDSQRRAPNLELCRSYVVKKMGEKYAQELFFGNPQALLKKS
;
A
#
# COMPACT_ATOMS: atom_id res chain seq x y z
N GLY A 1 4.29 -1.17 -14.02
CA GLY A 1 3.23 -0.40 -13.41
C GLY A 1 3.77 0.89 -12.83
N CYS A 2 2.92 1.84 -12.60
CA CYS A 2 3.26 3.10 -11.96
C CYS A 2 2.27 3.37 -10.82
N GLU A 3 2.68 4.24 -9.92
CA GLU A 3 1.78 4.81 -8.92
C GLU A 3 0.84 5.80 -9.62
N TYR A 4 -0.46 5.63 -9.44
CA TYR A 4 -1.48 6.40 -10.13
C TYR A 4 -2.21 7.31 -9.13
N HIS A 5 -2.24 8.61 -9.41
CA HIS A 5 -3.01 9.57 -8.63
C HIS A 5 -4.51 9.36 -8.82
N ALA A 6 -5.23 9.08 -7.73
CA ALA A 6 -6.65 8.82 -7.73
C ALA A 6 -7.44 10.02 -8.27
N ASN A 7 -8.31 9.75 -9.25
CA ASN A 7 -9.24 10.69 -9.84
C ASN A 7 -10.49 9.97 -10.38
N SER A 8 -11.48 10.70 -10.85
CA SER A 8 -12.75 10.15 -11.36
C SER A 8 -12.60 9.24 -12.58
N GLU A 9 -11.54 9.40 -13.37
CA GLU A 9 -11.30 8.67 -14.62
C GLU A 9 -10.48 7.38 -14.43
N MET A 10 -9.98 7.11 -13.21
CA MET A 10 -8.99 6.06 -13.00
C MET A 10 -9.47 4.66 -13.39
N VAL A 11 -10.75 4.33 -13.22
CA VAL A 11 -11.29 3.02 -13.61
C VAL A 11 -11.22 2.85 -15.14
N LYS A 12 -11.57 3.89 -15.88
CA LYS A 12 -11.47 3.94 -17.34
C LYS A 12 -10.01 3.82 -17.77
N GLU A 13 -9.13 4.62 -17.19
CA GLU A 13 -7.70 4.62 -17.48
C GLU A 13 -7.07 3.25 -17.23
N PHE A 14 -7.39 2.60 -16.13
CA PHE A 14 -6.90 1.24 -15.89
C PHE A 14 -7.50 0.21 -16.84
N THR A 15 -8.73 0.40 -17.30
CA THR A 15 -9.35 -0.49 -18.28
C THR A 15 -8.71 -0.39 -19.64
N GLU A 16 -8.49 0.82 -20.12
CA GLU A 16 -7.95 1.11 -21.45
C GLU A 16 -6.43 0.95 -21.53
N ASN A 17 -5.69 1.25 -20.44
CA ASN A 17 -4.24 1.35 -20.43
C ASN A 17 -3.58 0.33 -19.49
N LYS A 18 -3.24 -0.85 -20.01
CA LYS A 18 -2.54 -1.91 -19.26
C LYS A 18 -1.20 -1.45 -18.65
N ARG A 19 -0.54 -0.42 -19.22
CA ARG A 19 0.73 0.12 -18.71
C ARG A 19 0.63 0.69 -17.29
N PHE A 20 -0.55 1.13 -16.86
CA PHE A 20 -0.77 1.64 -15.51
C PHE A 20 -0.99 0.52 -14.49
N ARG A 21 -1.20 -0.71 -14.94
CA ARG A 21 -1.40 -1.86 -14.07
C ARG A 21 -0.06 -2.51 -13.70
N MET A 22 0.03 -3.09 -12.51
CA MET A 22 1.18 -3.86 -12.09
C MET A 22 1.32 -5.10 -12.97
N ASN A 23 2.47 -5.22 -13.67
CA ASN A 23 2.72 -6.30 -14.63
C ASN A 23 1.62 -6.49 -15.70
N GLY A 24 0.83 -5.47 -16.00
CA GLY A 24 -0.32 -5.55 -16.92
C GLY A 24 -1.50 -6.38 -16.42
N GLY A 25 -1.45 -6.86 -15.19
CA GLY A 25 -2.46 -7.69 -14.53
C GLY A 25 -3.61 -6.89 -13.90
N LYS A 26 -4.25 -7.46 -12.88
CA LYS A 26 -5.38 -6.85 -12.16
C LYS A 26 -4.97 -5.89 -11.04
N PHE A 27 -3.72 -5.94 -10.59
CA PHE A 27 -3.23 -5.09 -9.50
C PHE A 27 -2.95 -3.67 -10.01
N VAL A 28 -3.41 -2.68 -9.24
CA VAL A 28 -3.21 -1.25 -9.52
C VAL A 28 -2.74 -0.54 -8.27
N LEU A 29 -1.63 0.21 -8.37
CA LEU A 29 -1.08 0.98 -7.25
C LEU A 29 -1.66 2.38 -7.30
N VAL A 30 -2.39 2.77 -6.26
CA VAL A 30 -3.15 4.03 -6.22
C VAL A 30 -2.68 4.89 -5.06
N GLU A 31 -2.34 6.14 -5.36
CA GLU A 31 -2.06 7.19 -4.40
C GLU A 31 -3.27 8.13 -4.26
N PHE A 32 -3.64 8.44 -3.02
CA PHE A 32 -4.70 9.41 -2.72
C PHE A 32 -4.12 10.75 -2.25
N SER A 33 -4.85 11.83 -2.47
CA SER A 33 -4.52 13.11 -1.86
C SER A 33 -4.85 13.09 -0.36
N SER A 34 -4.01 13.76 0.44
CA SER A 34 -4.29 14.00 1.87
C SER A 34 -5.57 14.81 2.12
N ARG A 35 -6.15 15.40 1.07
CA ARG A 35 -7.43 16.15 1.10
C ARG A 35 -8.66 15.26 0.94
N HIS A 36 -8.48 14.02 0.45
CA HIS A 36 -9.59 13.09 0.28
C HIS A 36 -10.08 12.60 1.63
N ASN A 37 -11.41 12.59 1.81
CA ASN A 37 -12.01 11.98 2.98
C ASN A 37 -12.18 10.47 2.79
N PHE A 38 -12.50 9.77 3.89
CA PHE A 38 -12.62 8.31 3.88
C PHE A 38 -13.70 7.80 2.90
N VAL A 39 -14.84 8.49 2.82
CA VAL A 39 -15.95 8.08 1.95
C VAL A 39 -15.55 8.13 0.47
N GLN A 40 -14.81 9.16 0.08
CA GLN A 40 -14.29 9.27 -1.30
C GLN A 40 -13.32 8.13 -1.60
N ILE A 41 -12.36 7.88 -0.71
CA ILE A 41 -11.37 6.78 -0.87
C ILE A 41 -12.08 5.44 -0.96
N ARG A 42 -13.01 5.17 -0.04
CA ARG A 42 -13.81 3.94 0.00
C ARG A 42 -14.59 3.72 -1.30
N ASN A 43 -15.27 4.75 -1.79
CA ASN A 43 -16.05 4.66 -3.02
C ASN A 43 -15.16 4.35 -4.23
N TRP A 44 -14.00 4.97 -4.36
CA TRP A 44 -13.05 4.67 -5.43
C TRP A 44 -12.49 3.25 -5.34
N ILE A 45 -12.16 2.78 -4.14
CA ILE A 45 -11.75 1.39 -3.93
C ILE A 45 -12.86 0.43 -4.37
N TYR A 46 -14.11 0.70 -3.97
CA TYR A 46 -15.27 -0.10 -4.38
C TYR A 46 -15.42 -0.17 -5.92
N GLU A 47 -15.34 0.98 -6.61
CA GLU A 47 -15.48 1.01 -8.07
C GLU A 47 -14.32 0.27 -8.78
N LEU A 48 -13.10 0.36 -8.28
CA LEU A 48 -11.97 -0.41 -8.79
C LEU A 48 -12.18 -1.91 -8.62
N VAL A 49 -12.60 -2.35 -7.45
CA VAL A 49 -12.86 -3.77 -7.17
C VAL A 49 -14.03 -4.29 -8.02
N LYS A 50 -15.11 -3.52 -8.15
CA LYS A 50 -16.25 -3.84 -9.01
C LYS A 50 -15.84 -3.97 -10.48
N ALA A 51 -14.88 -3.19 -10.94
CA ALA A 51 -14.30 -3.28 -12.29
C ALA A 51 -13.29 -4.45 -12.46
N GLY A 52 -13.10 -5.29 -11.43
CA GLY A 52 -12.22 -6.46 -11.47
C GLY A 52 -10.75 -6.17 -11.13
N PHE A 53 -10.42 -4.95 -10.68
CA PHE A 53 -9.08 -4.62 -10.23
C PHE A 53 -8.87 -4.98 -8.75
N ARG A 54 -7.61 -5.15 -8.37
CA ARG A 54 -7.19 -5.24 -6.98
C ARG A 54 -6.33 -4.02 -6.63
N PRO A 55 -6.92 -3.02 -6.00
CA PRO A 55 -6.19 -1.81 -5.64
C PRO A 55 -5.19 -2.06 -4.52
N ILE A 56 -3.99 -1.49 -4.66
CA ILE A 56 -2.98 -1.38 -3.61
C ILE A 56 -2.96 0.10 -3.23
N ILE A 57 -3.24 0.41 -1.98
CA ILE A 57 -3.17 1.78 -1.47
C ILE A 57 -1.72 2.08 -1.11
N ALA A 58 -1.10 2.98 -1.86
CA ALA A 58 0.28 3.41 -1.65
C ALA A 58 0.41 4.20 -0.33
N HIS A 59 1.52 3.99 0.39
CA HIS A 59 1.92 4.73 1.61
C HIS A 59 0.75 5.19 2.49
N VAL A 60 -0.12 4.23 2.87
CA VAL A 60 -1.40 4.50 3.57
C VAL A 60 -1.24 5.30 4.86
N GLU A 61 -0.09 5.20 5.52
CA GLU A 61 0.23 5.92 6.76
C GLU A 61 0.15 7.44 6.63
N ARG A 62 0.15 7.96 5.39
CA ARG A 62 0.02 9.39 5.09
C ARG A 62 -1.44 9.87 5.08
N TYR A 63 -2.42 8.96 5.00
CA TYR A 63 -3.86 9.34 4.89
C TYR A 63 -4.56 9.25 6.24
N ARG A 64 -4.57 10.37 6.99
CA ARG A 64 -5.24 10.45 8.30
C ARG A 64 -6.70 9.99 8.24
N ALA A 65 -7.40 10.34 7.17
CA ALA A 65 -8.79 9.93 6.95
C ALA A 65 -8.98 8.40 6.97
N VAL A 66 -7.93 7.62 6.68
CA VAL A 66 -7.94 6.16 6.67
C VAL A 66 -7.39 5.60 7.97
N VAL A 67 -6.23 6.10 8.43
CA VAL A 67 -5.50 5.47 9.52
C VAL A 67 -5.91 5.93 10.91
N ASP A 68 -6.81 6.88 11.05
CA ASP A 68 -7.26 7.37 12.37
C ASP A 68 -7.90 6.27 13.22
N LYS A 69 -8.61 5.33 12.58
CA LYS A 69 -9.27 4.20 13.27
C LYS A 69 -8.91 2.88 12.58
N LYS A 70 -8.63 1.85 13.39
CA LYS A 70 -8.36 0.49 12.90
C LYS A 70 -9.46 -0.02 11.95
N ALA A 71 -10.72 0.16 12.33
CA ALA A 71 -11.88 -0.31 11.58
C ALA A 71 -11.97 0.28 10.15
N LEU A 72 -11.49 1.51 9.91
CA LEU A 72 -11.50 2.11 8.57
C LEU A 72 -10.51 1.41 7.62
N VAL A 73 -9.36 1.03 8.13
CA VAL A 73 -8.38 0.25 7.36
C VAL A 73 -8.94 -1.15 7.09
N GLU A 74 -9.54 -1.79 8.08
CA GLU A 74 -10.18 -3.11 7.94
C GLU A 74 -11.29 -3.09 6.88
N GLU A 75 -12.13 -2.07 6.88
CA GLU A 75 -13.18 -1.90 5.86
C GLU A 75 -12.62 -1.87 4.43
N LEU A 76 -11.51 -1.14 4.20
CA LEU A 76 -10.88 -1.12 2.88
C LEU A 76 -10.26 -2.47 2.50
N ILE A 77 -9.70 -3.21 3.47
CA ILE A 77 -9.18 -4.56 3.25
C ILE A 77 -10.31 -5.53 2.91
N GLU A 78 -11.42 -5.47 3.64
CA GLU A 78 -12.61 -6.30 3.39
C GLU A 78 -13.23 -6.02 2.02
N LEU A 79 -13.19 -4.77 1.54
CA LEU A 79 -13.56 -4.42 0.17
C LEU A 79 -12.63 -5.02 -0.90
N GLY A 80 -11.44 -5.49 -0.52
CA GLY A 80 -10.47 -6.11 -1.42
C GLY A 80 -9.24 -5.27 -1.71
N ALA A 81 -9.05 -4.14 -1.03
CA ALA A 81 -7.81 -3.36 -1.14
C ALA A 81 -6.65 -4.05 -0.43
N TRP A 82 -5.45 -3.86 -0.96
CA TRP A 82 -4.20 -4.18 -0.29
C TRP A 82 -3.51 -2.91 0.19
N ILE A 83 -2.81 -3.00 1.31
CA ILE A 83 -2.25 -1.86 2.01
C ILE A 83 -0.73 -1.88 1.89
N GLN A 84 -0.15 -0.80 1.38
CA GLN A 84 1.30 -0.58 1.36
C GLN A 84 1.69 0.49 2.38
N VAL A 85 2.82 0.27 3.03
CA VAL A 85 3.49 1.19 3.96
C VAL A 85 4.93 1.41 3.51
N ASP A 86 5.48 2.60 3.74
CA ASP A 86 6.88 2.89 3.44
C ASP A 86 7.82 2.31 4.50
N ALA A 87 8.91 1.68 4.05
CA ALA A 87 9.97 1.17 4.92
C ALA A 87 10.57 2.28 5.79
N GLY A 88 10.83 3.45 5.21
CA GLY A 88 11.35 4.62 5.91
C GLY A 88 10.40 5.13 7.00
N ALA A 89 9.09 5.09 6.78
CA ALA A 89 8.11 5.43 7.80
C ALA A 89 8.15 4.43 8.95
N LEU A 90 8.17 3.13 8.66
CA LEU A 90 8.22 2.07 9.67
C LEU A 90 9.50 2.14 10.53
N LEU A 91 10.65 2.43 9.92
CA LEU A 91 11.93 2.61 10.59
C LEU A 91 12.03 3.94 11.35
N GLY A 92 11.24 4.94 10.97
CA GLY A 92 11.17 6.24 11.64
C GLY A 92 11.97 7.36 10.95
N GLU A 93 12.45 7.14 9.75
CA GLU A 93 13.20 8.12 8.95
C GLU A 93 12.34 9.29 8.48
N GLN A 94 11.02 9.07 8.38
CA GLN A 94 10.02 10.06 7.97
C GLN A 94 9.32 10.75 9.17
N GLY A 95 9.89 10.62 10.37
CA GLY A 95 9.40 11.23 11.58
C GLY A 95 8.55 10.29 12.46
N TRP A 96 8.47 10.67 13.75
CA TRP A 96 7.90 9.79 14.77
C TRP A 96 6.41 9.48 14.56
N LYS A 97 5.65 10.43 14.01
CA LYS A 97 4.22 10.27 13.79
C LYS A 97 3.90 9.16 12.79
N LEU A 98 4.56 9.19 11.62
CA LEU A 98 4.41 8.14 10.61
C LEU A 98 4.94 6.81 11.13
N LYS A 99 6.03 6.81 11.89
CA LYS A 99 6.55 5.63 12.58
C LYS A 99 5.51 4.97 13.47
N MET A 100 4.82 5.76 14.32
CA MET A 100 3.81 5.21 15.23
C MET A 100 2.60 4.64 14.49
N ILE A 101 2.15 5.32 13.43
CA ILE A 101 1.06 4.85 12.57
C ILE A 101 1.46 3.53 11.89
N SER A 102 2.60 3.50 11.21
CA SER A 102 3.09 2.32 10.47
C SER A 102 3.28 1.11 11.40
N ARG A 103 3.83 1.33 12.60
CA ARG A 103 4.00 0.26 13.60
C ARG A 103 2.68 -0.25 14.17
N ARG A 104 1.67 0.61 14.30
CA ARG A 104 0.32 0.19 14.70
C ARG A 104 -0.31 -0.66 13.61
N LEU A 105 -0.21 -0.24 12.33
CA LEU A 105 -0.69 -1.03 11.20
C LEU A 105 0.00 -2.40 11.13
N LEU A 106 1.32 -2.44 11.34
CA LEU A 106 2.09 -3.68 11.40
C LEU A 106 1.60 -4.60 12.51
N LYS A 107 1.45 -4.07 13.74
CA LYS A 107 0.97 -4.84 14.91
C LYS A 107 -0.43 -5.40 14.70
N ASN A 108 -1.26 -4.70 13.94
CA ASN A 108 -2.62 -5.15 13.62
C ASN A 108 -2.67 -6.08 12.40
N GLU A 109 -1.54 -6.43 11.79
CA GLU A 109 -1.44 -7.24 10.56
C GLU A 109 -2.24 -6.66 9.38
N GLN A 110 -2.33 -5.33 9.31
CA GLN A 110 -3.07 -4.61 8.28
C GLN A 110 -2.23 -4.23 7.06
N ILE A 111 -0.96 -4.67 7.00
CA ILE A 111 -0.03 -4.37 5.90
C ILE A 111 0.08 -5.57 4.97
N HIS A 112 0.06 -5.33 3.67
CA HIS A 112 0.26 -6.33 2.62
C HIS A 112 1.58 -6.15 1.89
N PHE A 113 2.09 -4.92 1.81
CA PHE A 113 3.36 -4.58 1.16
C PHE A 113 4.16 -3.59 1.98
N ILE A 114 5.47 -3.69 1.85
CA ILE A 114 6.40 -2.66 2.29
C ILE A 114 7.17 -2.17 1.07
N GLY A 115 7.00 -0.88 0.75
CA GLY A 115 7.70 -0.19 -0.33
C GLY A 115 8.90 0.58 0.18
N SER A 116 9.92 0.78 -0.66
CA SER A 116 11.05 1.65 -0.33
C SER A 116 10.73 3.14 -0.52
N ASP A 117 9.74 3.44 -1.38
CA ASP A 117 9.47 4.81 -1.88
C ASP A 117 10.77 5.54 -2.29
N ALA A 118 11.71 4.77 -2.88
CA ALA A 118 13.03 5.27 -3.26
C ALA A 118 12.94 6.13 -4.52
N HIS A 119 13.27 7.42 -4.39
CA HIS A 119 13.28 8.38 -5.49
C HIS A 119 14.70 8.67 -6.00
N ASP A 120 15.72 8.38 -5.20
CA ASP A 120 17.13 8.46 -5.56
C ASP A 120 17.98 7.49 -4.72
N SER A 121 19.20 7.22 -5.19
CA SER A 121 20.13 6.28 -4.53
C SER A 121 20.84 6.84 -3.30
N GLN A 122 20.76 8.15 -3.06
CA GLN A 122 21.52 8.79 -1.97
C GLN A 122 20.66 9.24 -0.80
N ARG A 123 19.47 9.81 -1.07
CA ARG A 123 18.61 10.37 -0.03
C ARG A 123 17.55 9.40 0.49
N ARG A 124 17.14 8.44 -0.35
CA ARG A 124 16.19 7.39 -0.01
C ARG A 124 16.69 6.06 -0.54
N ALA A 125 17.84 5.62 -0.03
CA ALA A 125 18.37 4.30 -0.33
C ALA A 125 17.37 3.23 0.11
N PRO A 126 17.25 2.12 -0.63
CA PRO A 126 16.39 1.02 -0.24
C PRO A 126 16.87 0.42 1.09
N ASN A 127 16.12 0.65 2.16
CA ASN A 127 16.38 0.10 3.50
C ASN A 127 15.47 -1.10 3.80
N LEU A 128 15.06 -1.81 2.75
CA LEU A 128 14.15 -2.94 2.84
C LEU A 128 14.72 -4.08 3.70
N GLU A 129 16.02 -4.31 3.67
CA GLU A 129 16.67 -5.35 4.49
C GLU A 129 16.58 -5.03 5.99
N LEU A 130 16.87 -3.79 6.38
CA LEU A 130 16.71 -3.33 7.76
C LEU A 130 15.26 -3.41 8.20
N CYS A 131 14.34 -3.03 7.30
CA CYS A 131 12.91 -3.10 7.55
C CYS A 131 12.46 -4.56 7.72
N ARG A 132 12.90 -5.48 6.87
CA ARG A 132 12.62 -6.91 6.99
C ARG A 132 13.11 -7.44 8.34
N SER A 133 14.35 -7.15 8.71
CA SER A 133 14.92 -7.57 10.00
C SER A 133 14.08 -7.05 11.18
N TYR A 134 13.59 -5.81 11.11
CA TYR A 134 12.69 -5.26 12.11
C TYR A 134 11.36 -6.02 12.17
N VAL A 135 10.74 -6.32 11.01
CA VAL A 135 9.48 -7.06 10.94
C VAL A 135 9.65 -8.47 11.49
N VAL A 136 10.70 -9.19 11.10
CA VAL A 136 11.02 -10.53 11.65
C VAL A 136 11.10 -10.50 13.17
N LYS A 137 11.84 -9.53 13.72
CA LYS A 137 12.00 -9.38 15.18
C LYS A 137 10.70 -9.10 15.90
N LYS A 138 9.76 -8.39 15.28
CA LYS A 138 8.51 -7.93 15.92
C LYS A 138 7.32 -8.84 15.67
N MET A 139 7.24 -9.45 14.48
CA MET A 139 6.05 -10.16 14.01
C MET A 139 6.34 -11.62 13.61
N GLY A 140 7.62 -12.00 13.53
CA GLY A 140 8.07 -13.33 13.13
C GLY A 140 8.34 -13.48 11.64
N GLU A 141 9.04 -14.57 11.30
CA GLU A 141 9.52 -14.85 9.92
C GLU A 141 8.35 -15.06 8.94
N LYS A 142 7.29 -15.74 9.36
CA LYS A 142 6.15 -16.06 8.48
C LYS A 142 5.52 -14.80 7.90
N TYR A 143 5.19 -13.83 8.74
CA TYR A 143 4.57 -12.58 8.30
C TYR A 143 5.54 -11.72 7.47
N ALA A 144 6.82 -11.68 7.86
CA ALA A 144 7.84 -11.03 7.06
C ALA A 144 7.96 -11.65 5.66
N GLN A 145 7.92 -12.98 5.56
CA GLN A 145 7.95 -13.69 4.27
C GLN A 145 6.76 -13.32 3.39
N GLU A 146 5.57 -13.18 3.96
CA GLU A 146 4.38 -12.74 3.21
C GLU A 146 4.55 -11.31 2.67
N LEU A 147 4.99 -10.35 3.51
CA LEU A 147 5.13 -8.94 3.14
C LEU A 147 6.21 -8.69 2.08
N PHE A 148 7.36 -9.36 2.19
CA PHE A 148 8.53 -9.08 1.35
C PHE A 148 8.65 -10.01 0.13
N PHE A 149 7.97 -11.15 0.12
CA PHE A 149 8.08 -12.13 -0.98
C PHE A 149 6.72 -12.66 -1.45
N GLY A 150 5.87 -13.18 -0.57
CA GLY A 150 4.63 -13.83 -0.96
C GLY A 150 3.67 -12.90 -1.70
N ASN A 151 3.31 -11.79 -1.09
CA ASN A 151 2.43 -10.80 -1.70
C ASN A 151 3.07 -10.13 -2.94
N PRO A 152 4.36 -9.70 -2.92
CA PRO A 152 5.03 -9.23 -4.13
C PRO A 152 5.03 -10.23 -5.29
N GLN A 153 5.23 -11.52 -5.03
CA GLN A 153 5.16 -12.54 -6.07
C GLN A 153 3.76 -12.65 -6.72
N ALA A 154 2.70 -12.35 -5.97
CA ALA A 154 1.35 -12.35 -6.52
C ALA A 154 1.17 -11.30 -7.64
N LEU A 155 1.94 -10.18 -7.60
CA LEU A 155 1.94 -9.15 -8.65
C LEU A 155 2.54 -9.65 -9.97
N LEU A 156 3.42 -10.65 -9.92
CA LEU A 156 4.12 -11.19 -11.08
C LEU A 156 3.33 -12.29 -11.79
N LYS A 157 2.32 -12.87 -11.12
CA LYS A 157 1.46 -13.87 -11.75
C LYS A 157 0.55 -13.17 -12.75
N LYS A 158 0.69 -13.55 -14.03
CA LYS A 158 -0.26 -13.12 -15.06
C LYS A 158 -1.62 -13.75 -14.72
N SER A 159 -2.62 -12.91 -14.53
CA SER A 159 -4.02 -13.31 -14.40
C SER A 159 -4.57 -13.60 -15.76
#